data_a8bd3ffd4ffc5e847e30e67207a58722
#
_entry.id   a8bd3ffd4ffc5e847e30e67207a58722
#
_cell.length_a   1.000
_cell.length_b   1.000
_cell.length_c   1.000
_cell.angle_alpha   90.00
_cell.angle_beta   90.00
_cell.angle_gamma   90.00
#
_symmetry.space_group_name_H-M   'P 1'
#
loop_
_entity.id
_entity.type
_entity.pdbx_description
1 polymer ?
#
loop_
_entity_poly.entity_id
_entity_poly.type
_entity_poly.pdbx_seq_one_letter_code
_entity_poly.pdbx_strand_id
1 'polypeptide(L)'
;LEARDKLTTTAVNLRRLTWQLIDIKLPIIPYWEAEGGLAFDLLSSATSGEKIIIGHANGVITIDLDESLDEYREHLRASLNEPYRTMLGHFRHEVGHYYQSQLVESEPGADKYLAECRALFGDEQVSYADALTRHYDTGAPPGWRTNFISEYATMHPWEEFAECFAHYLHITDTMETARTFDVGVRVRARVDGLGEDDLSEMLADWVELTLAINS
;
A
#
# COMPACT_ATOMS: atom_id res chain seq x y z
N LEU A 1 17.28 24.19 2.22
CA LEU A 1 17.16 23.34 3.41
C LEU A 1 15.92 22.48 3.34
N GLU A 2 14.76 23.07 3.09
CA GLU A 2 13.48 22.39 3.07
C GLU A 2 13.39 21.23 2.03
N ALA A 3 13.80 21.44 0.79
CA ALA A 3 13.76 20.40 -0.25
C ALA A 3 14.69 19.22 0.09
N ARG A 4 15.83 19.47 0.72
CA ARG A 4 16.75 18.44 1.16
C ARG A 4 16.18 17.62 2.33
N ASP A 5 15.47 18.27 3.24
CA ASP A 5 14.87 17.61 4.40
C ASP A 5 13.70 16.72 3.95
N LYS A 6 12.85 17.22 3.04
CA LYS A 6 11.79 16.43 2.39
C LYS A 6 12.35 15.18 1.72
N LEU A 7 13.38 15.34 0.88
CA LEU A 7 14.03 14.22 0.21
C LEU A 7 14.64 13.23 1.21
N THR A 8 15.23 13.71 2.30
CA THR A 8 15.82 12.85 3.32
C THR A 8 14.74 12.00 4.00
N THR A 9 13.62 12.60 4.40
CA THR A 9 12.49 11.88 5.02
C THR A 9 11.89 10.87 4.07
N THR A 10 11.66 11.27 2.82
CA THR A 10 11.15 10.38 1.77
C THR A 10 12.10 9.21 1.52
N ALA A 11 13.40 9.46 1.41
CA ALA A 11 14.40 8.41 1.20
C ALA A 11 14.51 7.43 2.39
N VAL A 12 14.23 7.84 3.62
CA VAL A 12 14.14 6.93 4.76
C VAL A 12 12.98 5.96 4.59
N ASN A 13 11.80 6.46 4.24
CA ASN A 13 10.62 5.63 4.03
C ASN A 13 10.79 4.68 2.84
N LEU A 14 11.39 5.15 1.75
CA LEU A 14 11.68 4.32 0.57
C LEU A 14 12.67 3.19 0.90
N ARG A 15 13.70 3.46 1.71
CA ARG A 15 14.63 2.40 2.17
C ARG A 15 13.93 1.38 3.06
N ARG A 16 13.01 1.80 3.93
CA ARG A 16 12.21 0.88 4.76
C ARG A 16 11.33 -0.02 3.89
N LEU A 17 10.63 0.56 2.92
CA LEU A 17 9.85 -0.20 1.96
C LEU A 17 10.72 -1.21 1.22
N THR A 18 11.84 -0.77 0.62
CA THR A 18 12.75 -1.63 -0.15
C THR A 18 13.27 -2.79 0.69
N TRP A 19 13.68 -2.50 1.93
CA TRP A 19 14.11 -3.53 2.87
C TRP A 19 13.00 -4.55 3.11
N GLN A 20 11.79 -4.11 3.38
CA GLN A 20 10.64 -4.99 3.61
C GLN A 20 10.34 -5.87 2.40
N LEU A 21 10.32 -5.31 1.19
CA LEU A 21 10.08 -6.08 -0.04
C LEU A 21 11.13 -7.17 -0.25
N ILE A 22 12.39 -6.88 0.05
CA ILE A 22 13.50 -7.86 -0.01
C ILE A 22 13.30 -8.96 1.04
N ASP A 23 12.94 -8.60 2.26
CA ASP A 23 12.75 -9.53 3.38
C ASP A 23 11.64 -10.55 3.09
N ILE A 24 10.52 -10.09 2.54
CA ILE A 24 9.41 -10.97 2.12
C ILE A 24 9.62 -11.59 0.73
N LYS A 25 10.81 -11.41 0.14
CA LYS A 25 11.27 -12.02 -1.13
C LYS A 25 10.43 -11.63 -2.35
N LEU A 26 9.82 -10.46 -2.35
CA LEU A 26 9.17 -9.95 -3.56
C LEU A 26 10.22 -9.50 -4.58
N PRO A 27 10.06 -9.83 -5.87
CA PRO A 27 11.00 -9.43 -6.91
C PRO A 27 10.97 -7.91 -7.09
N ILE A 28 12.13 -7.28 -7.03
CA ILE A 28 12.31 -5.86 -7.37
C ILE A 28 13.06 -5.82 -8.69
N ILE A 29 12.35 -5.53 -9.77
CA ILE A 29 12.91 -5.39 -11.11
C ILE A 29 13.12 -3.90 -11.36
N PRO A 30 14.35 -3.39 -11.43
CA PRO A 30 14.58 -1.96 -11.64
C PRO A 30 14.13 -1.51 -13.04
N TYR A 31 13.66 -0.28 -13.16
CA TYR A 31 13.20 0.34 -14.39
C TYR A 31 14.20 0.25 -15.55
N TRP A 32 15.50 0.30 -15.26
CA TRP A 32 16.54 0.20 -16.30
C TRP A 32 16.84 -1.23 -16.75
N GLU A 33 16.31 -2.24 -16.08
CA GLU A 33 16.52 -3.65 -16.43
C GLU A 33 15.39 -4.22 -17.29
N ALA A 34 14.17 -3.72 -17.11
CA ALA A 34 13.02 -4.18 -17.88
C ALA A 34 11.98 -3.07 -18.07
N GLU A 35 11.25 -3.12 -19.17
CA GLU A 35 10.06 -2.30 -19.38
C GLU A 35 9.02 -2.62 -18.29
N GLY A 36 8.43 -1.59 -17.70
CA GLY A 36 7.53 -1.75 -16.55
C GLY A 36 8.24 -2.03 -15.23
N GLY A 37 9.57 -1.98 -15.18
CA GLY A 37 10.35 -2.10 -13.96
C GLY A 37 10.11 -0.94 -12.99
N LEU A 38 10.38 -1.17 -11.71
CA LEU A 38 10.08 -0.23 -10.62
C LEU A 38 10.99 1.00 -10.64
N ALA A 39 10.37 2.18 -10.62
CA ALA A 39 11.03 3.47 -10.42
C ALA A 39 10.16 4.40 -9.56
N PHE A 40 10.78 5.44 -9.00
CA PHE A 40 10.10 6.45 -8.21
C PHE A 40 10.44 7.84 -8.74
N ASP A 41 9.41 8.59 -9.15
CA ASP A 41 9.48 10.01 -9.45
C ASP A 41 9.14 10.81 -8.18
N LEU A 42 10.14 11.46 -7.62
CA LEU A 42 10.02 12.25 -6.39
C LEU A 42 9.91 13.73 -6.78
N LEU A 43 8.70 14.22 -6.86
CA LEU A 43 8.35 15.57 -7.31
C LEU A 43 7.86 16.42 -6.13
N SER A 44 7.71 17.73 -6.31
CA SER A 44 7.19 18.63 -5.26
C SER A 44 6.20 19.61 -5.86
N SER A 45 4.96 19.56 -5.39
CA SER A 45 3.91 20.50 -5.75
C SER A 45 4.30 21.95 -5.45
N ALA A 46 4.95 22.19 -4.31
CA ALA A 46 5.42 23.52 -3.91
C ALA A 46 6.50 24.08 -4.84
N THR A 47 7.33 23.20 -5.43
CA THR A 47 8.41 23.64 -6.34
C THR A 47 7.93 23.74 -7.78
N SER A 48 7.07 22.84 -8.23
CA SER A 48 6.52 22.85 -9.60
C SER A 48 5.49 23.96 -9.81
N GLY A 49 4.82 24.39 -8.75
CA GLY A 49 3.68 25.31 -8.81
C GLY A 49 2.37 24.63 -9.28
N GLU A 50 2.40 23.32 -9.50
CA GLU A 50 1.26 22.50 -9.90
C GLU A 50 1.07 21.35 -8.91
N LYS A 51 -0.18 20.97 -8.68
CA LYS A 51 -0.48 19.81 -7.83
C LYS A 51 0.05 18.54 -8.48
N ILE A 52 0.96 17.85 -7.80
CA ILE A 52 1.43 16.53 -8.21
C ILE A 52 0.34 15.50 -7.93
N ILE A 53 0.02 14.70 -8.95
CA ILE A 53 -0.88 13.56 -8.81
C ILE A 53 -0.02 12.37 -8.45
N ILE A 54 -0.23 11.82 -7.25
CA ILE A 54 0.40 10.59 -6.79
C ILE A 54 -0.26 9.42 -7.50
N GLY A 55 0.51 8.42 -7.87
CA GLY A 55 -0.01 7.24 -8.53
C GLY A 55 1.06 6.39 -9.21
N HIS A 56 0.65 5.26 -9.73
CA HIS A 56 1.47 4.29 -10.46
C HIS A 56 1.12 4.27 -11.95
N ALA A 57 2.13 4.26 -12.82
CA ALA A 57 1.98 4.05 -14.26
C ALA A 57 3.22 3.35 -14.84
N ASN A 58 3.05 2.21 -15.50
CA ASN A 58 4.12 1.46 -16.15
C ASN A 58 5.38 1.25 -15.30
N GLY A 59 5.21 0.86 -14.04
CA GLY A 59 6.30 0.65 -13.10
C GLY A 59 6.84 1.91 -12.43
N VAL A 60 6.46 3.10 -12.89
CA VAL A 60 6.87 4.37 -12.27
C VAL A 60 5.83 4.82 -11.25
N ILE A 61 6.28 5.01 -10.02
CA ILE A 61 5.48 5.53 -8.91
C ILE A 61 5.84 7.00 -8.71
N THR A 62 4.87 7.89 -8.88
CA THR A 62 5.03 9.32 -8.63
C THR A 62 4.62 9.65 -7.20
N ILE A 63 5.49 10.34 -6.46
CA ILE A 63 5.26 10.76 -5.07
C ILE A 63 5.45 12.26 -4.94
N ASP A 64 4.54 12.92 -4.23
CA ASP A 64 4.71 14.31 -3.85
C ASP A 64 5.57 14.42 -2.57
N LEU A 65 6.76 15.00 -2.69
CA LEU A 65 7.68 15.23 -1.57
C LEU A 65 7.06 16.10 -0.47
N ASP A 66 6.05 16.89 -0.79
CA ASP A 66 5.37 17.73 0.20
C ASP A 66 4.60 16.91 1.24
N GLU A 67 4.24 15.68 0.91
CA GLU A 67 3.67 14.72 1.87
C GLU A 67 4.66 14.24 2.94
N SER A 68 5.94 14.50 2.80
CA SER A 68 6.91 14.28 3.89
C SER A 68 6.74 15.27 5.06
N LEU A 69 6.02 16.38 4.84
CA LEU A 69 5.71 17.37 5.86
C LEU A 69 4.47 16.96 6.63
N ASP A 70 4.59 16.86 7.96
CA ASP A 70 3.49 16.47 8.83
C ASP A 70 2.27 17.39 8.70
N GLU A 71 2.50 18.70 8.64
CA GLU A 71 1.46 19.71 8.51
C GLU A 71 0.66 19.57 7.22
N TYR A 72 1.34 19.36 6.09
CA TYR A 72 0.73 19.17 4.78
C TYR A 72 -0.07 17.86 4.75
N ARG A 73 0.52 16.77 5.25
CA ARG A 73 -0.11 15.44 5.32
C ARG A 73 -1.35 15.45 6.21
N GLU A 74 -1.30 16.09 7.39
CA GLU A 74 -2.46 16.19 8.28
C GLU A 74 -3.58 17.06 7.68
N HIS A 75 -3.23 18.09 6.93
CA HIS A 75 -4.21 18.88 6.19
C HIS A 75 -4.93 18.05 5.13
N LEU A 76 -4.18 17.27 4.34
CA LEU A 76 -4.75 16.34 3.36
C LEU A 76 -5.62 15.26 4.04
N ARG A 77 -5.13 14.64 5.10
CA ARG A 77 -5.85 13.65 5.86
C ARG A 77 -7.21 14.19 6.35
N ALA A 78 -7.21 15.38 6.90
CA ALA A 78 -8.44 16.03 7.37
C ALA A 78 -9.40 16.39 6.23
N SER A 79 -8.87 16.89 5.10
CA SER A 79 -9.66 17.30 3.94
C SER A 79 -10.30 16.11 3.20
N LEU A 80 -9.64 14.95 3.21
CA LEU A 80 -10.10 13.71 2.61
C LEU A 80 -10.85 12.79 3.59
N ASN A 81 -10.97 13.22 4.86
CA ASN A 81 -11.58 12.43 5.94
C ASN A 81 -10.94 11.04 6.12
N GLU A 82 -9.64 10.93 5.90
CA GLU A 82 -8.90 9.68 6.07
C GLU A 82 -8.53 9.46 7.54
N PRO A 83 -8.72 8.26 8.11
CA PRO A 83 -8.34 7.96 9.50
C PRO A 83 -6.82 7.88 9.68
N TYR A 84 -6.08 7.54 8.62
CA TYR A 84 -4.64 7.31 8.63
C TYR A 84 -4.01 7.72 7.30
N ARG A 85 -2.91 8.50 7.37
CA ARG A 85 -2.15 8.92 6.19
C ARG A 85 -0.67 9.07 6.54
N THR A 86 0.19 8.21 6.03
CA THR A 86 1.64 8.31 6.20
C THR A 86 2.36 8.16 4.86
N MET A 87 3.55 8.73 4.75
CA MET A 87 4.41 8.55 3.57
C MET A 87 4.70 7.08 3.28
N LEU A 88 5.02 6.30 4.31
CA LEU A 88 5.26 4.86 4.16
C LEU A 88 4.01 4.10 3.73
N GLY A 89 2.83 4.51 4.24
CA GLY A 89 1.55 3.96 3.83
C GLY A 89 1.29 4.18 2.35
N HIS A 90 1.53 5.39 1.85
CA HIS A 90 1.41 5.70 0.41
C HIS A 90 2.38 4.85 -0.43
N PHE A 91 3.65 4.77 -0.05
CA PHE A 91 4.58 3.91 -0.76
C PHE A 91 4.13 2.45 -0.82
N ARG A 92 3.56 1.93 0.27
CA ARG A 92 3.04 0.56 0.33
C ARG A 92 1.82 0.37 -0.57
N HIS A 93 0.96 1.37 -0.64
CA HIS A 93 -0.22 1.37 -1.51
C HIS A 93 0.18 1.40 -3.00
N GLU A 94 1.01 2.35 -3.40
CA GLU A 94 1.44 2.50 -4.80
C GLU A 94 2.26 1.29 -5.31
N VAL A 95 3.07 0.70 -4.43
CA VAL A 95 3.76 -0.55 -4.74
C VAL A 95 2.78 -1.72 -4.85
N GLY A 96 1.62 -1.67 -4.19
CA GLY A 96 0.52 -2.62 -4.39
C GLY A 96 0.07 -2.64 -5.84
N HIS A 97 -0.17 -1.48 -6.47
CA HIS A 97 -0.50 -1.39 -7.90
C HIS A 97 0.61 -1.96 -8.79
N TYR A 98 1.88 -1.67 -8.46
CA TYR A 98 3.01 -2.25 -9.17
C TYR A 98 3.00 -3.78 -9.12
N TYR A 99 2.84 -4.38 -7.95
CA TYR A 99 2.84 -5.84 -7.83
C TYR A 99 1.58 -6.49 -8.39
N GLN A 100 0.43 -5.83 -8.37
CA GLN A 100 -0.75 -6.32 -9.09
C GLN A 100 -0.44 -6.50 -10.58
N SER A 101 0.14 -5.49 -11.20
CA SER A 101 0.57 -5.57 -12.61
C SER A 101 1.62 -6.68 -12.85
N GLN A 102 2.62 -6.76 -11.98
CA GLN A 102 3.71 -7.73 -12.18
C GLN A 102 3.30 -9.18 -11.90
N LEU A 103 2.60 -9.44 -10.81
CA LEU A 103 2.31 -10.80 -10.35
C LEU A 103 1.00 -11.37 -10.89
N VAL A 104 0.04 -10.50 -11.23
CA VAL A 104 -1.29 -10.91 -11.65
C VAL A 104 -1.49 -10.78 -13.15
N GLU A 105 -1.02 -9.67 -13.75
CA GLU A 105 -1.32 -9.34 -15.15
C GLU A 105 -0.21 -9.77 -16.12
N SER A 106 1.06 -9.77 -15.68
CA SER A 106 2.23 -9.94 -16.57
C SER A 106 2.86 -11.31 -16.53
N GLU A 107 2.56 -12.15 -15.54
CA GLU A 107 3.22 -13.47 -15.38
C GLU A 107 2.73 -14.51 -16.41
N PRO A 108 3.58 -15.47 -16.83
CA PRO A 108 3.14 -16.61 -17.62
C PRO A 108 2.06 -17.41 -16.88
N GLY A 109 0.87 -17.48 -17.48
CA GLY A 109 -0.32 -18.06 -16.82
C GLY A 109 -1.18 -17.04 -16.08
N ALA A 110 -0.99 -15.76 -16.36
CA ALA A 110 -1.75 -14.62 -15.83
C ALA A 110 -3.27 -14.85 -15.84
N ASP A 111 -3.81 -15.54 -16.85
CA ASP A 111 -5.26 -15.83 -16.93
C ASP A 111 -5.80 -16.50 -15.65
N LYS A 112 -5.02 -17.40 -15.03
CA LYS A 112 -5.42 -18.05 -13.78
C LYS A 112 -5.38 -17.08 -12.61
N TYR A 113 -4.28 -16.37 -12.45
CA TYR A 113 -4.10 -15.41 -11.35
C TYR A 113 -5.08 -14.24 -11.47
N LEU A 114 -5.32 -13.78 -12.70
CA LEU A 114 -6.30 -12.74 -12.98
C LEU A 114 -7.73 -13.21 -12.64
N ALA A 115 -8.08 -14.47 -12.96
CA ALA A 115 -9.37 -15.03 -12.61
C ALA A 115 -9.56 -15.15 -11.08
N GLU A 116 -8.52 -15.56 -10.35
CA GLU A 116 -8.53 -15.63 -8.90
C GLU A 116 -8.62 -14.22 -8.28
N CYS A 117 -7.86 -13.25 -8.81
CA CYS A 117 -7.91 -11.85 -8.40
C CYS A 117 -9.31 -11.25 -8.60
N ARG A 118 -9.93 -11.47 -9.77
CA ARG A 118 -11.29 -11.04 -10.06
C ARG A 118 -12.34 -11.69 -9.15
N ALA A 119 -12.14 -12.92 -8.77
CA ALA A 119 -13.03 -13.61 -7.85
C ALA A 119 -12.99 -13.01 -6.43
N LEU A 120 -11.84 -12.44 -6.03
CA LEU A 120 -11.64 -11.82 -4.72
C LEU A 120 -12.03 -10.33 -4.71
N PHE A 121 -11.56 -9.57 -5.69
CA PHE A 121 -11.61 -8.11 -5.70
C PHE A 121 -12.62 -7.52 -6.71
N GLY A 122 -13.16 -8.35 -7.62
CA GLY A 122 -14.05 -7.89 -8.69
C GLY A 122 -13.33 -7.61 -10.01
N ASP A 123 -14.10 -7.14 -11.01
CA ASP A 123 -13.60 -6.91 -12.36
C ASP A 123 -12.87 -5.55 -12.45
N GLU A 124 -11.57 -5.58 -12.61
CA GLU A 124 -10.72 -4.40 -12.74
C GLU A 124 -10.92 -3.64 -14.07
N GLN A 125 -11.66 -4.20 -15.02
CA GLN A 125 -11.97 -3.55 -16.31
C GLN A 125 -13.09 -2.52 -16.21
N VAL A 126 -13.77 -2.41 -15.08
CA VAL A 126 -14.75 -1.34 -14.87
C VAL A 126 -14.10 0.03 -14.97
N SER A 127 -14.87 1.03 -15.43
CA SER A 127 -14.34 2.38 -15.61
C SER A 127 -13.84 2.98 -14.30
N TYR A 128 -12.52 3.16 -14.19
CA TYR A 128 -11.89 3.81 -13.04
C TYR A 128 -12.40 5.22 -12.81
N ALA A 129 -12.57 6.01 -13.89
CA ALA A 129 -13.05 7.39 -13.80
C ALA A 129 -14.49 7.48 -13.27
N ASP A 130 -15.36 6.55 -13.70
CA ASP A 130 -16.74 6.49 -13.20
C ASP A 130 -16.78 6.01 -11.75
N ALA A 131 -15.94 5.05 -11.39
CA ALA A 131 -15.80 4.55 -10.04
C ALA A 131 -15.30 5.66 -9.08
N LEU A 132 -14.30 6.43 -9.49
CA LEU A 132 -13.76 7.57 -8.75
C LEU A 132 -14.83 8.65 -8.55
N THR A 133 -15.55 9.02 -9.60
CA THR A 133 -16.65 10.00 -9.53
C THR A 133 -17.73 9.52 -8.57
N ARG A 134 -18.18 8.28 -8.69
CA ARG A 134 -19.16 7.69 -7.78
C ARG A 134 -18.68 7.73 -6.33
N HIS A 135 -17.43 7.39 -6.09
CA HIS A 135 -16.87 7.37 -4.72
C HIS A 135 -16.92 8.77 -4.07
N TYR A 136 -16.51 9.81 -4.79
CA TYR A 136 -16.55 11.17 -4.25
C TYR A 136 -17.95 11.76 -4.15
N ASP A 137 -18.89 11.35 -5.01
CA ASP A 137 -20.25 11.85 -4.99
C ASP A 137 -21.12 11.17 -3.93
N THR A 138 -20.94 9.87 -3.71
CA THR A 138 -21.84 9.07 -2.87
C THR A 138 -21.18 8.37 -1.69
N GLY A 139 -19.84 8.38 -1.63
CA GLY A 139 -19.06 7.64 -0.63
C GLY A 139 -19.13 6.12 -0.81
N ALA A 140 -18.65 5.41 0.20
CA ALA A 140 -18.69 3.95 0.22
C ALA A 140 -20.12 3.41 0.40
N PRO A 141 -20.44 2.22 -0.16
CA PRO A 141 -21.74 1.61 0.00
C PRO A 141 -22.05 1.27 1.46
N PRO A 142 -23.34 1.34 1.88
CA PRO A 142 -23.71 0.97 3.25
C PRO A 142 -23.26 -0.44 3.61
N GLY A 143 -22.68 -0.60 4.81
CA GLY A 143 -22.21 -1.91 5.28
C GLY A 143 -20.87 -2.37 4.72
N TRP A 144 -20.14 -1.51 4.05
CA TRP A 144 -18.84 -1.84 3.44
C TRP A 144 -17.83 -2.49 4.38
N ARG A 145 -17.86 -2.14 5.68
CA ARG A 145 -16.94 -2.66 6.70
C ARG A 145 -16.98 -4.18 6.90
N THR A 146 -17.98 -4.85 6.39
CA THR A 146 -18.07 -6.32 6.46
C THR A 146 -17.32 -7.02 5.35
N ASN A 147 -16.98 -6.31 4.27
CA ASN A 147 -16.39 -6.90 3.07
C ASN A 147 -15.09 -6.22 2.62
N PHE A 148 -14.85 -4.98 3.03
CA PHE A 148 -13.71 -4.18 2.58
C PHE A 148 -12.85 -3.73 3.76
N ILE A 149 -11.54 -3.68 3.56
CA ILE A 149 -10.57 -3.30 4.60
C ILE A 149 -10.56 -1.80 4.89
N SER A 150 -10.91 -0.98 3.91
CA SER A 150 -11.00 0.48 4.03
C SER A 150 -12.18 1.03 3.22
N GLU A 151 -12.57 2.27 3.49
CA GLU A 151 -13.57 2.98 2.68
C GLU A 151 -13.09 3.16 1.24
N TYR A 152 -11.82 3.49 1.07
CA TYR A 152 -11.20 3.69 -0.24
C TYR A 152 -11.11 2.40 -1.06
N ALA A 153 -10.93 1.24 -0.43
CA ALA A 153 -10.98 -0.06 -1.08
C ALA A 153 -12.29 -0.32 -1.84
N THR A 154 -13.39 0.33 -1.44
CA THR A 154 -14.70 0.19 -2.12
C THR A 154 -14.77 0.90 -3.47
N MET A 155 -13.78 1.73 -3.78
CA MET A 155 -13.80 2.60 -4.94
C MET A 155 -13.65 1.80 -6.25
N HIS A 156 -12.62 0.96 -6.34
CA HIS A 156 -12.29 0.18 -7.52
C HIS A 156 -11.50 -1.09 -7.13
N PRO A 157 -11.59 -2.20 -7.87
CA PRO A 157 -10.80 -3.42 -7.62
C PRO A 157 -9.29 -3.19 -7.52
N TRP A 158 -8.72 -2.27 -8.29
CA TRP A 158 -7.31 -1.89 -8.17
C TRP A 158 -6.99 -1.30 -6.81
N GLU A 159 -7.86 -0.45 -6.30
CA GLU A 159 -7.66 0.18 -4.99
C GLU A 159 -7.84 -0.83 -3.85
N GLU A 160 -8.79 -1.75 -3.99
CA GLU A 160 -8.99 -2.82 -3.01
C GLU A 160 -7.75 -3.70 -2.90
N PHE A 161 -7.17 -4.11 -4.04
CA PHE A 161 -5.92 -4.86 -4.06
C PHE A 161 -4.79 -4.06 -3.39
N ALA A 162 -4.58 -2.80 -3.78
CA ALA A 162 -3.52 -1.95 -3.23
C ALA A 162 -3.68 -1.70 -1.74
N GLU A 163 -4.91 -1.47 -1.25
CA GLU A 163 -5.23 -1.34 0.17
C GLU A 163 -4.95 -2.62 0.95
N CYS A 164 -5.39 -3.78 0.44
CA CYS A 164 -5.10 -5.07 1.06
C CYS A 164 -3.59 -5.34 1.10
N PHE A 165 -2.88 -5.05 0.02
CA PHE A 165 -1.42 -5.21 -0.06
C PHE A 165 -0.70 -4.29 0.94
N ALA A 166 -1.09 -3.02 1.02
CA ALA A 166 -0.53 -2.08 1.99
C ALA A 166 -0.76 -2.54 3.43
N HIS A 167 -1.96 -3.02 3.76
CA HIS A 167 -2.28 -3.55 5.08
C HIS A 167 -1.47 -4.82 5.40
N TYR A 168 -1.32 -5.72 4.44
CA TYR A 168 -0.44 -6.88 4.60
C TYR A 168 0.98 -6.46 4.96
N LEU A 169 1.56 -5.49 4.25
CA LEU A 169 2.89 -4.96 4.56
C LEU A 169 2.94 -4.27 5.94
N HIS A 170 1.90 -3.56 6.34
CA HIS A 170 1.83 -2.95 7.68
C HIS A 170 1.81 -4.00 8.78
N ILE A 171 0.99 -5.03 8.63
CA ILE A 171 0.84 -6.10 9.61
C ILE A 171 2.16 -6.86 9.75
N THR A 172 2.76 -7.30 8.64
CA THR A 172 4.03 -8.04 8.65
C THR A 172 5.18 -7.25 9.28
N ASP A 173 5.32 -5.96 8.96
CA ASP A 173 6.34 -5.06 9.56
C ASP A 173 6.12 -4.86 11.07
N THR A 174 4.85 -4.74 11.48
CA THR A 174 4.48 -4.60 12.90
C THR A 174 4.81 -5.88 13.67
N MET A 175 4.45 -7.04 13.13
CA MET A 175 4.70 -8.34 13.75
C MET A 175 6.19 -8.64 13.85
N GLU A 176 6.98 -8.33 12.81
CA GLU A 176 8.43 -8.47 12.85
C GLU A 176 9.09 -7.55 13.88
N THR A 177 8.60 -6.31 14.00
CA THR A 177 9.05 -5.37 15.03
C THR A 177 8.72 -5.89 16.41
N ALA A 178 7.49 -6.35 16.65
CA ALA A 178 7.08 -6.92 17.95
C ALA A 178 7.93 -8.13 18.33
N ARG A 179 8.24 -9.02 17.38
CA ARG A 179 9.12 -10.17 17.57
C ARG A 179 10.54 -9.76 17.92
N THR A 180 11.08 -8.76 17.20
CA THR A 180 12.46 -8.30 17.40
C THR A 180 12.68 -7.67 18.77
N PHE A 181 11.69 -6.95 19.28
CA PHE A 181 11.77 -6.26 20.57
C PHE A 181 11.09 -7.02 21.72
N ASP A 182 10.65 -8.26 21.50
CA ASP A 182 9.97 -9.09 22.51
C ASP A 182 8.80 -8.35 23.20
N VAL A 183 7.97 -7.68 22.38
CA VAL A 183 6.85 -6.88 22.87
C VAL A 183 5.69 -7.81 23.23
N GLY A 184 5.76 -8.46 24.40
CA GLY A 184 4.63 -9.00 25.20
C GLY A 184 3.71 -10.05 24.59
N VAL A 185 3.82 -10.35 23.31
CA VAL A 185 3.00 -11.32 22.58
C VAL A 185 3.90 -12.37 21.95
N ARG A 186 3.59 -13.64 22.12
CA ARG A 186 4.31 -14.71 21.40
C ARG A 186 3.89 -14.67 19.93
N VAL A 187 4.65 -13.95 19.13
CA VAL A 187 4.51 -14.01 17.68
C VAL A 187 4.97 -15.40 17.20
N ARG A 188 4.04 -16.21 16.72
CA ARG A 188 4.26 -17.61 16.34
C ARG A 188 4.58 -17.76 14.86
N ALA A 189 3.94 -16.97 14.02
CA ALA A 189 4.11 -17.08 12.58
C ALA A 189 5.42 -16.43 12.12
N ARG A 190 6.17 -17.15 11.29
CA ARG A 190 7.27 -16.59 10.48
C ARG A 190 6.71 -16.17 9.14
N VAL A 191 7.11 -15.00 8.67
CA VAL A 191 6.66 -14.40 7.39
C VAL A 191 7.30 -15.06 6.15
N ASP A 192 7.99 -16.18 6.30
CA ASP A 192 8.84 -16.82 5.28
C ASP A 192 8.09 -17.64 4.20
N GLY A 193 6.88 -17.28 3.89
CA GLY A 193 6.05 -17.97 2.89
C GLY A 193 4.73 -18.39 3.52
N LEU A 194 3.75 -17.55 3.32
CA LEU A 194 2.45 -17.71 3.96
C LEU A 194 1.59 -18.73 3.20
N GLY A 195 1.44 -19.91 3.78
CA GLY A 195 0.25 -20.72 3.56
C GLY A 195 -0.98 -20.07 4.20
N GLU A 196 -2.19 -20.54 3.87
CA GLU A 196 -3.44 -20.00 4.45
C GLU A 196 -3.46 -20.10 5.98
N ASP A 197 -2.92 -21.18 6.54
CA ASP A 197 -2.84 -21.41 7.98
C ASP A 197 -1.89 -20.40 8.65
N ASP A 198 -0.73 -20.12 8.03
CA ASP A 198 0.25 -19.16 8.54
C ASP A 198 -0.30 -17.73 8.54
N LEU A 199 -1.06 -17.35 7.52
CA LEU A 199 -1.72 -16.05 7.43
C LEU A 199 -2.77 -15.88 8.54
N SER A 200 -3.59 -16.90 8.75
CA SER A 200 -4.62 -16.89 9.79
C SER A 200 -4.01 -16.76 11.19
N GLU A 201 -2.91 -17.47 11.45
CA GLU A 201 -2.19 -17.39 12.72
C GLU A 201 -1.54 -16.02 12.91
N MET A 202 -0.93 -15.44 11.87
CA MET A 202 -0.35 -14.11 11.91
C MET A 202 -1.40 -13.03 12.20
N LEU A 203 -2.58 -13.11 11.58
CA LEU A 203 -3.67 -12.17 11.82
C LEU A 203 -4.21 -12.28 13.26
N ALA A 204 -4.31 -13.49 13.81
CA ALA A 204 -4.71 -13.70 15.19
C ALA A 204 -3.69 -13.10 16.18
N ASP A 205 -2.41 -13.34 15.96
CA ASP A 205 -1.32 -12.76 16.76
C ASP A 205 -1.30 -11.22 16.66
N TRP A 206 -1.56 -10.68 15.47
CA TRP A 206 -1.66 -9.22 15.26
C TRP A 206 -2.82 -8.58 16.02
N VAL A 207 -3.99 -9.24 16.02
CA VAL A 207 -5.16 -8.78 16.81
C VAL A 207 -4.83 -8.78 18.30
N GLU A 208 -4.19 -9.84 18.81
CA GLU A 208 -3.77 -9.92 20.21
C GLU A 208 -2.77 -8.80 20.57
N LEU A 209 -1.76 -8.57 19.71
CA LEU A 209 -0.78 -7.50 19.88
C LEU A 209 -1.44 -6.12 19.92
N THR A 210 -2.32 -5.82 18.98
CA THR A 210 -2.98 -4.52 18.90
C THR A 210 -3.90 -4.26 20.07
N LEU A 211 -4.59 -5.26 20.57
CA LEU A 211 -5.38 -5.17 21.81
C LEU A 211 -4.49 -4.89 23.03
N ALA A 212 -3.33 -5.57 23.14
CA ALA A 212 -2.41 -5.37 24.25
C ALA A 212 -1.75 -3.97 24.26
N ILE A 213 -1.46 -3.41 23.08
CA ILE A 213 -0.86 -2.07 22.97
C ILE A 213 -1.87 -0.95 23.25
N ASN A 214 -3.15 -1.17 22.96
CA ASN A 214 -4.21 -0.18 23.10
C ASN A 214 -5.02 -0.31 24.42
N SER A 215 -4.65 -1.23 25.31
CA SER A 215 -5.21 -1.41 26.64
C SER A 215 -4.46 -0.60 27.71
#